data_20893b66534135a3602f513b640d3049
#
_entry.id   20893b66534135a3602f513b640d3049
#
_cell.length_a   1.000
_cell.length_b   1.000
_cell.length_c   1.000
_cell.angle_alpha   90.00
_cell.angle_beta   90.00
_cell.angle_gamma   90.00
#
_symmetry.space_group_name_H-M   'P 1'
#
loop_
_entity.id
_entity.type
_entity.pdbx_description
1 polymer ?
#
loop_
_entity_poly.entity_id
_entity_poly.type
_entity_poly.pdbx_seq_one_letter_code
_entity_poly.pdbx_strand_id
1 'polypeptide(L)' 'MKKSIQDEIDALRAETAAAYAAIAAYNRKKEFYRQQADEAAVELEKLRAELLRADRENAKLLQKYDVLKNRSKY' A
#
# COMPACT_ATOMS: atom_id res chain seq x y z
N MET A 1 13.40 21.93 -47.54
CA MET A 1 13.47 23.26 -46.92
C MET A 1 14.08 23.15 -45.52
N LYS A 2 14.98 24.07 -45.23
CA LYS A 2 15.57 24.10 -43.87
C LYS A 2 14.57 24.71 -42.90
N LYS A 3 14.41 24.09 -41.75
CA LYS A 3 13.61 24.66 -40.66
C LYS A 3 14.26 25.93 -40.18
N SER A 4 13.47 26.93 -39.84
CA SER A 4 13.97 28.15 -39.23
C SER A 4 14.44 27.89 -37.80
N ILE A 5 15.28 28.76 -37.28
CA ILE A 5 15.71 28.72 -35.87
C ILE A 5 14.52 28.81 -34.96
N GLN A 6 13.53 29.63 -35.32
CA GLN A 6 12.29 29.75 -34.53
C GLN A 6 11.51 28.45 -34.46
N ASP A 7 11.44 27.70 -35.56
CA ASP A 7 10.77 26.41 -35.59
C ASP A 7 11.47 25.39 -34.68
N GLU A 8 12.80 25.39 -34.67
CA GLU A 8 13.58 24.55 -33.78
C GLU A 8 13.36 24.89 -32.31
N ILE A 9 13.31 26.18 -31.99
CA ILE A 9 13.03 26.64 -30.63
C ILE A 9 11.62 26.19 -30.18
N ASP A 10 10.65 26.36 -31.05
CA ASP A 10 9.27 25.98 -30.76
C ASP A 10 9.14 24.46 -30.55
N ALA A 11 9.86 23.65 -31.37
CA ALA A 11 9.89 22.23 -31.21
C ALA A 11 10.51 21.79 -29.86
N LEU A 12 11.63 22.45 -29.49
CA LEU A 12 12.29 22.16 -28.19
C LEU A 12 11.44 22.56 -27.02
N ARG A 13 10.73 23.67 -27.09
CA ARG A 13 9.77 24.08 -26.04
C ARG A 13 8.64 23.11 -25.88
N ALA A 14 8.11 22.59 -27.00
CA ALA A 14 7.04 21.59 -26.97
C ALA A 14 7.52 20.30 -26.33
N GLU A 15 8.73 19.84 -26.69
CA GLU A 15 9.32 18.64 -26.09
C GLU A 15 9.56 18.82 -24.59
N THR A 16 10.05 19.98 -24.18
CA THR A 16 10.30 20.31 -22.75
C THR A 16 8.99 20.31 -21.99
N ALA A 17 7.93 20.93 -22.52
CA ALA A 17 6.62 20.96 -21.89
C ALA A 17 6.05 19.57 -21.73
N ALA A 18 6.20 18.71 -22.78
CA ALA A 18 5.75 17.32 -22.71
C ALA A 18 6.52 16.52 -21.66
N ALA A 19 7.83 16.74 -21.55
CA ALA A 19 8.66 16.10 -20.53
C ALA A 19 8.24 16.48 -19.12
N TYR A 20 8.00 17.76 -18.87
CA TYR A 20 7.53 18.22 -17.56
C TYR A 20 6.14 17.65 -17.22
N ALA A 21 5.25 17.59 -18.19
CA ALA A 21 3.93 17.00 -18.00
C ALA A 21 4.03 15.51 -17.65
N ALA A 22 4.92 14.78 -18.32
CA ALA A 22 5.16 13.36 -18.03
C ALA A 22 5.72 13.15 -16.62
N ILE A 23 6.67 14.00 -16.22
CA ILE A 23 7.24 13.96 -14.86
C ILE A 23 6.16 14.21 -13.81
N ALA A 24 5.32 15.22 -14.02
CA ALA A 24 4.23 15.56 -13.10
C ALA A 24 3.24 14.41 -12.99
N ALA A 25 2.88 13.77 -14.10
CA ALA A 25 2.00 12.59 -14.10
C ALA A 25 2.62 11.40 -13.34
N TYR A 26 3.90 11.15 -13.55
CA TYR A 26 4.64 10.10 -12.86
C TYR A 26 4.65 10.35 -11.34
N ASN A 27 4.94 11.58 -10.93
CA ASN A 27 4.98 11.95 -9.51
C ASN A 27 3.62 11.79 -8.85
N ARG A 28 2.53 12.12 -9.55
CA ARG A 28 1.17 11.90 -9.03
C ARG A 28 0.86 10.43 -8.84
N LYS A 29 1.24 9.57 -9.79
CA LYS A 29 1.08 8.12 -9.67
C LYS A 29 1.90 7.57 -8.52
N LYS A 30 3.14 8.03 -8.40
CA LYS A 30 4.04 7.62 -7.31
C LYS A 30 3.44 7.95 -5.94
N GLU A 31 2.91 9.15 -5.79
CA GLU A 31 2.27 9.58 -4.54
C GLU A 31 1.01 8.77 -4.24
N PHE A 32 0.20 8.51 -5.26
CA PHE A 32 -0.99 7.69 -5.12
C PHE A 32 -0.67 6.28 -4.62
N TYR A 33 0.31 5.62 -5.25
CA TYR A 33 0.74 4.28 -4.83
C TYR A 33 1.35 4.27 -3.44
N ARG A 34 2.08 5.32 -3.11
CA ARG A 34 2.65 5.48 -1.76
C ARG A 34 1.55 5.57 -0.71
N GLN A 35 0.51 6.36 -0.95
CA GLN A 35 -0.63 6.46 -0.05
C GLN A 35 -1.35 5.13 0.11
N GLN A 36 -1.54 4.39 -0.99
CA GLN A 36 -2.14 3.07 -0.94
C GLN A 36 -1.31 2.09 -0.13
N ALA A 37 0.02 2.14 -0.27
CA ALA A 37 0.92 1.29 0.49
C ALA A 37 0.86 1.62 1.99
N ASP A 38 0.80 2.91 2.34
CA ASP A 38 0.68 3.35 3.73
C ASP A 38 -0.65 2.89 4.35
N GLU A 39 -1.75 3.01 3.61
CA GLU A 39 -3.06 2.53 4.05
C GLU A 39 -3.08 1.01 4.25
N ALA A 40 -2.46 0.28 3.32
CA ALA A 40 -2.34 -1.17 3.42
C ALA A 40 -1.50 -1.58 4.63
N ALA A 41 -0.44 -0.84 4.94
CA ALA A 41 0.39 -1.09 6.12
C ALA A 41 -0.39 -0.91 7.41
N VAL A 42 -1.21 0.14 7.51
CA VAL A 42 -2.08 0.39 8.67
C VAL A 42 -3.09 -0.74 8.83
N GLU A 43 -3.72 -1.15 7.73
CA GLU A 43 -4.70 -2.23 7.73
C GLU A 43 -4.07 -3.56 8.17
N LEU A 44 -2.86 -3.83 7.69
CA LEU A 44 -2.11 -5.03 8.08
C LEU A 44 -1.80 -5.03 9.58
N GLU A 45 -1.44 -3.89 10.15
CA GLU A 45 -1.22 -3.75 11.59
C GLU A 45 -2.47 -4.08 12.39
N LYS A 46 -3.62 -3.57 11.95
CA LYS A 46 -4.90 -3.86 12.60
C LYS A 46 -5.23 -5.35 12.56
N LEU A 47 -5.03 -5.98 11.40
CA LEU A 47 -5.29 -7.40 11.22
C LEU A 47 -4.38 -8.25 12.09
N ARG A 48 -3.11 -7.87 12.21
CA ARG A 48 -2.16 -8.56 13.10
C ARG A 48 -2.59 -8.47 14.56
N ALA A 49 -3.06 -7.29 14.98
CA ALA A 49 -3.55 -7.12 16.34
C ALA A 49 -4.81 -7.97 16.61
N GLU A 50 -5.72 -8.02 15.66
CA GLU A 50 -6.92 -8.85 15.75
C GLU A 50 -6.57 -10.33 15.81
N LEU A 51 -5.63 -10.77 14.97
CA LEU A 51 -5.17 -12.16 14.96
C LEU A 51 -4.56 -12.54 16.29
N LEU A 52 -3.71 -11.67 16.85
CA LEU A 52 -3.09 -11.92 18.15
C LEU A 52 -4.14 -12.04 19.26
N ARG A 53 -5.16 -11.20 19.22
CA ARG A 53 -6.27 -11.26 20.18
C ARG A 53 -7.05 -12.57 20.03
N ALA A 54 -7.35 -12.97 18.80
CA ALA A 54 -8.04 -14.22 18.53
C ALA A 54 -7.22 -15.44 19.00
N ASP A 55 -5.92 -15.43 18.79
CA ASP A 55 -5.03 -16.48 19.27
C ASP A 55 -5.06 -16.61 20.78
N ARG A 56 -5.08 -15.49 21.50
CA ARG A 56 -5.19 -15.48 22.97
C ARG A 56 -6.50 -16.03 23.44
N GLU A 57 -7.60 -15.64 22.78
CA GLU A 57 -8.93 -16.17 23.11
C GLU A 57 -9.01 -17.68 22.84
N ASN A 58 -8.45 -18.13 21.72
CA ASN A 58 -8.40 -19.55 21.40
C ASN A 58 -7.58 -20.34 22.43
N ALA A 59 -6.47 -19.80 22.89
CA ALA A 59 -5.66 -20.42 23.93
C ALA A 59 -6.45 -20.59 25.23
N LYS A 60 -7.21 -19.57 25.62
CA LYS A 60 -8.08 -19.64 26.81
C LYS A 60 -9.17 -20.67 26.66
N LEU A 61 -9.80 -20.74 25.48
CA LEU A 61 -10.85 -21.73 25.20
C LEU A 61 -10.29 -23.16 25.23
N LEU A 62 -9.09 -23.37 24.69
CA LEU A 62 -8.42 -24.67 24.74
C LEU A 62 -8.13 -25.11 26.17
N GLN A 63 -7.68 -24.17 27.02
CA GLN A 63 -7.47 -24.45 28.43
C GLN A 63 -8.75 -24.87 29.14
N LYS A 64 -9.84 -24.14 28.89
CA LYS A 64 -11.15 -24.46 29.45
C LYS A 64 -11.63 -25.84 28.97
N TYR A 65 -11.43 -26.14 27.71
CA TYR A 65 -11.80 -27.46 27.15
C TYR A 65 -10.99 -28.57 27.81
N ASP A 66 -9.69 -28.38 27.99
CA ASP A 66 -8.83 -29.38 28.63
C ASP A 66 -9.25 -29.62 30.09
N VAL A 67 -9.58 -28.58 30.82
CA VAL A 67 -10.05 -28.68 32.19
C VAL A 67 -11.38 -29.50 32.25
N LEU A 68 -12.32 -29.16 31.38
CA LEU A 68 -13.61 -29.88 31.33
C LEU A 68 -13.43 -31.35 30.92
N LYS A 69 -12.55 -31.61 29.96
CA LYS A 69 -12.22 -32.94 29.50
C LYS A 69 -11.63 -33.80 30.65
N ASN A 70 -10.72 -33.21 31.40
CA ASN A 70 -10.09 -33.86 32.54
C ASN A 70 -11.08 -34.10 33.67
N ARG A 71 -12.02 -33.21 33.92
CA ARG A 71 -13.09 -33.38 34.92
C ARG A 71 -14.03 -34.54 34.56
N SER A 72 -14.32 -34.71 33.26
CA SER A 72 -15.23 -35.77 32.82
C SER A 72 -14.63 -37.17 32.93
N LYS A 73 -13.32 -37.29 33.12
CA LYS A 73 -12.64 -38.57 33.32
C LYS A 73 -12.70 -39.06 34.77
N TYR A 74 -13.01 -38.17 35.68
CA TYR A 74 -13.13 -38.48 37.08
C TYR A 74 -14.59 -38.38 37.54
#